data_0549e9031fae1698451cf3fa93c07cc2
#
_entry.id   0549e9031fae1698451cf3fa93c07cc2
#
_cell.length_a   1.000
_cell.length_b   1.000
_cell.length_c   1.000
_cell.angle_alpha   90.00
_cell.angle_beta   90.00
_cell.angle_gamma   90.00
#
_symmetry.space_group_name_H-M   'P 1'
#
loop_
_entity.id
_entity.type
_entity.pdbx_description
1 polymer ?
#
loop_
_entity_poly.entity_id
_entity_poly.type
_entity_poly.pdbx_seq_one_letter_code
_entity_poly.pdbx_strand_id
1 'polypeptide(L)'
;EVITSLWASLLETHDAVLHFPMTAGLSGSCETAKALAQEFDGRVLVVDDHRISVTLAQSIRNALTLLAQGKTAQEVRGILEAEKDASSIYIAVNTLEYLKKSGRVTAAGAAMAAVLHIKPVLQIQGGKLDAYKKVRGMLQAKKTLLDALRHDLATRFAGMKMAVFSGYSGADPDLGKAWQREGQA
;
A
#
# COMPACT_ATOMS: atom_id res chain seq x y z
N GLU A 1 3.26 23.13 -7.82
CA GLU A 1 2.46 23.79 -8.87
C GLU A 1 1.40 22.86 -9.48
N VAL A 2 1.73 21.72 -10.09
CA VAL A 2 0.73 20.88 -10.79
C VAL A 2 -0.40 20.40 -9.86
N ILE A 3 -0.07 19.92 -8.67
CA ILE A 3 -1.08 19.38 -7.74
C ILE A 3 -1.99 20.47 -7.16
N THR A 4 -1.44 21.62 -6.80
CA THR A 4 -2.21 22.75 -6.26
C THR A 4 -3.16 23.34 -7.30
N SER A 5 -2.72 23.43 -8.57
CA SER A 5 -3.56 23.85 -9.69
C SER A 5 -4.71 22.87 -9.93
N LEU A 6 -4.46 21.57 -9.83
CA LEU A 6 -5.51 20.55 -9.93
C LEU A 6 -6.52 20.67 -8.80
N TRP A 7 -6.07 20.83 -7.55
CA TRP A 7 -6.98 21.02 -6.42
C TRP A 7 -7.82 22.28 -6.55
N ALA A 8 -7.22 23.40 -6.96
CA ALA A 8 -7.94 24.66 -7.20
C ALA A 8 -9.04 24.47 -8.24
N SER A 9 -8.72 23.84 -9.38
CA SER A 9 -9.71 23.56 -10.44
C SER A 9 -10.86 22.65 -9.95
N LEU A 10 -10.55 21.60 -9.19
CA LEU A 10 -11.59 20.73 -8.62
C LEU A 10 -12.50 21.48 -7.64
N LEU A 11 -11.95 22.38 -6.85
CA LEU A 11 -12.70 23.17 -5.86
C LEU A 11 -13.60 24.26 -6.47
N GLU A 12 -13.50 24.52 -7.78
CA GLU A 12 -14.46 25.37 -8.49
C GLU A 12 -15.86 24.73 -8.59
N THR A 13 -15.92 23.40 -8.59
CA THR A 13 -17.17 22.64 -8.79
C THR A 13 -17.48 21.65 -7.66
N HIS A 14 -16.58 21.47 -6.69
CA HIS A 14 -16.72 20.54 -5.58
C HIS A 14 -16.45 21.25 -4.25
N ASP A 15 -17.13 20.82 -3.19
CA ASP A 15 -16.98 21.38 -1.85
C ASP A 15 -15.64 21.02 -1.20
N ALA A 16 -15.14 19.81 -1.46
CA ALA A 16 -13.90 19.31 -0.91
C ALA A 16 -13.19 18.33 -1.85
N VAL A 17 -11.87 18.18 -1.66
CA VAL A 17 -11.02 17.21 -2.35
C VAL A 17 -10.42 16.25 -1.33
N LEU A 18 -10.61 14.94 -1.53
CA LEU A 18 -9.85 13.90 -0.83
C LEU A 18 -8.63 13.52 -1.66
N HIS A 19 -7.44 13.79 -1.15
CA HIS A 19 -6.18 13.46 -1.79
C HIS A 19 -5.53 12.23 -1.14
N PHE A 20 -5.24 11.21 -1.93
CA PHE A 20 -4.65 9.95 -1.50
C PHE A 20 -3.21 9.83 -1.99
N PRO A 21 -2.22 10.28 -1.22
CA PRO A 21 -0.81 10.09 -1.56
C PRO A 21 -0.36 8.66 -1.27
N MET A 22 0.78 8.29 -1.79
CA MET A 22 1.48 7.11 -1.31
C MET A 22 1.90 7.29 0.15
N THR A 23 1.87 6.20 0.95
CA THR A 23 2.23 6.23 2.37
C THR A 23 3.47 7.08 2.69
N ALA A 24 3.41 7.86 3.74
CA ALA A 24 4.51 8.71 4.20
C ALA A 24 5.80 7.92 4.51
N GLY A 25 5.69 6.65 4.89
CA GLY A 25 6.84 5.78 5.15
C GLY A 25 7.67 5.39 3.92
N LEU A 26 7.15 5.61 2.70
CA LEU A 26 7.82 5.27 1.42
C LEU A 26 8.06 6.50 0.52
N SER A 27 7.34 7.59 0.73
CA SER A 27 7.43 8.78 -0.11
C SER A 27 7.18 10.06 0.69
N GLY A 28 7.95 11.10 0.43
CA GLY A 28 7.70 12.45 0.94
C GLY A 28 6.46 13.15 0.37
N SER A 29 5.78 12.54 -0.62
CA SER A 29 4.60 13.13 -1.28
C SER A 29 3.45 13.40 -0.30
N CYS A 30 3.28 12.57 0.73
CA CYS A 30 2.25 12.75 1.74
C CYS A 30 2.48 14.03 2.56
N GLU A 31 3.68 14.22 3.09
CA GLU A 31 4.02 15.40 3.89
C GLU A 31 4.00 16.68 3.03
N THR A 32 4.48 16.60 1.79
CA THR A 32 4.36 17.71 0.84
C THR A 32 2.90 18.07 0.57
N ALA A 33 2.04 17.08 0.35
CA ALA A 33 0.61 17.32 0.12
C ALA A 33 -0.06 17.92 1.36
N LYS A 34 0.25 17.44 2.57
CA LYS A 34 -0.27 18.00 3.83
C LYS A 34 0.12 19.47 4.01
N ALA A 35 1.37 19.82 3.70
CA ALA A 35 1.83 21.20 3.78
C ALA A 35 1.09 22.11 2.77
N LEU A 36 0.98 21.69 1.52
CA LEU A 36 0.29 22.45 0.48
C LEU A 36 -1.23 22.55 0.72
N ALA A 37 -1.84 21.54 1.31
CA ALA A 37 -3.27 21.53 1.60
C ALA A 37 -3.69 22.60 2.61
N GLN A 38 -2.77 23.14 3.41
CA GLN A 38 -3.03 24.22 4.37
C GLN A 38 -3.48 25.52 3.67
N GLU A 39 -3.09 25.71 2.43
CA GLU A 39 -3.47 26.89 1.62
C GLU A 39 -4.93 26.86 1.12
N PHE A 40 -5.67 25.78 1.39
CA PHE A 40 -7.02 25.54 0.85
C PHE A 40 -8.13 25.54 1.91
N ASP A 41 -7.93 26.23 3.02
CA ASP A 41 -8.95 26.46 4.07
C ASP A 41 -9.67 25.19 4.54
N GLY A 42 -8.96 24.06 4.59
CA GLY A 42 -9.51 22.76 5.02
C GLY A 42 -10.37 22.06 3.96
N ARG A 43 -10.48 22.60 2.75
CA ARG A 43 -11.21 21.98 1.64
C ARG A 43 -10.42 20.88 0.92
N VAL A 44 -9.11 20.81 1.09
CA VAL A 44 -8.27 19.71 0.63
C VAL A 44 -7.88 18.85 1.83
N LEU A 45 -8.32 17.60 1.82
CA LEU A 45 -8.09 16.63 2.89
C LEU A 45 -7.13 15.54 2.41
N VAL A 46 -5.92 15.54 2.94
CA VAL A 46 -4.92 14.51 2.62
C VAL A 46 -5.16 13.30 3.52
N VAL A 47 -5.33 12.13 2.92
CA VAL A 47 -5.58 10.85 3.62
C VAL A 47 -4.27 10.07 3.74
N ASP A 48 -3.76 9.94 4.96
CA ASP A 48 -2.56 9.15 5.26
C ASP A 48 -2.94 7.81 5.91
N ASP A 49 -3.39 6.89 5.09
CA ASP A 49 -3.90 5.58 5.50
C ASP A 49 -2.86 4.46 5.40
N HIS A 50 -1.58 4.79 5.31
CA HIS A 50 -0.44 3.86 5.23
C HIS A 50 -0.48 2.89 4.04
N ARG A 51 -1.23 3.22 2.99
CA ARG A 51 -1.44 2.32 1.84
C ARG A 51 -0.65 2.73 0.61
N ILE A 52 -0.53 1.78 -0.31
CA ILE A 52 0.20 1.92 -1.58
C ILE A 52 -0.38 0.91 -2.59
N SER A 53 -0.22 1.17 -3.88
CA SER A 53 -0.57 0.24 -4.95
C SER A 53 -2.05 -0.19 -4.87
N VAL A 54 -2.33 -1.49 -4.93
CA VAL A 54 -3.69 -2.04 -4.91
C VAL A 54 -4.44 -1.75 -3.61
N THR A 55 -3.75 -1.66 -2.48
CA THR A 55 -4.39 -1.31 -1.20
C THR A 55 -4.80 0.16 -1.18
N LEU A 56 -4.03 1.06 -1.80
CA LEU A 56 -4.41 2.47 -1.99
C LEU A 56 -5.62 2.60 -2.93
N ALA A 57 -5.62 1.86 -4.03
CA ALA A 57 -6.78 1.81 -4.92
C ALA A 57 -8.04 1.30 -4.20
N GLN A 58 -7.90 0.33 -3.27
CA GLN A 58 -9.03 -0.13 -2.46
C GLN A 58 -9.48 0.94 -1.47
N SER A 59 -8.57 1.70 -0.87
CA SER A 59 -8.92 2.82 0.00
C SER A 59 -9.78 3.86 -0.72
N ILE A 60 -9.42 4.20 -1.96
CA ILE A 60 -10.21 5.12 -2.78
C ILE A 60 -11.62 4.55 -3.05
N ARG A 61 -11.76 3.24 -3.33
CA ARG A 61 -13.07 2.60 -3.50
C ARG A 61 -13.89 2.64 -2.21
N ASN A 62 -13.25 2.42 -1.06
CA ASN A 62 -13.90 2.54 0.24
C ASN A 62 -14.38 3.98 0.49
N ALA A 63 -13.57 4.99 0.16
CA ALA A 63 -13.95 6.39 0.24
C ALA A 63 -15.20 6.70 -0.58
N LEU A 64 -15.23 6.25 -1.85
CA LEU A 64 -16.40 6.43 -2.72
C LEU A 64 -17.65 5.77 -2.14
N THR A 65 -17.51 4.59 -1.55
CA THR A 65 -18.63 3.89 -0.89
C THR A 65 -19.14 4.68 0.32
N LEU A 66 -18.25 5.19 1.16
CA LEU A 66 -18.61 5.98 2.33
C LEU A 66 -19.28 7.31 1.95
N LEU A 67 -18.78 7.99 0.91
CA LEU A 67 -19.40 9.20 0.37
C LEU A 67 -20.82 8.90 -0.17
N ALA A 68 -21.01 7.78 -0.88
CA ALA A 68 -22.33 7.37 -1.37
C ALA A 68 -23.29 7.02 -0.23
N GLN A 69 -22.81 6.71 0.97
CA GLN A 69 -23.58 6.52 2.19
C GLN A 69 -23.89 7.85 2.92
N GLY A 70 -23.51 8.98 2.36
CA GLY A 70 -23.77 10.32 2.92
C GLY A 70 -22.72 10.79 3.94
N LYS A 71 -21.58 10.13 4.06
CA LYS A 71 -20.48 10.60 4.90
C LYS A 71 -19.82 11.84 4.30
N THR A 72 -19.47 12.79 5.15
CA THR A 72 -18.68 13.95 4.75
C THR A 72 -17.22 13.55 4.43
N ALA A 73 -16.53 14.36 3.66
CA ALA A 73 -15.11 14.12 3.33
C ALA A 73 -14.24 14.02 4.59
N GLN A 74 -14.52 14.80 5.63
CA GLN A 74 -13.83 14.76 6.91
C GLN A 74 -14.06 13.43 7.65
N GLU A 75 -15.29 12.93 7.70
CA GLU A 75 -15.62 11.64 8.30
C GLU A 75 -14.92 10.49 7.54
N VAL A 76 -14.96 10.53 6.20
CA VAL A 76 -14.29 9.54 5.34
C VAL A 76 -12.80 9.49 5.63
N ARG A 77 -12.11 10.65 5.67
CA ARG A 77 -10.71 10.73 6.05
C ARG A 77 -10.47 10.08 7.42
N GLY A 78 -11.25 10.47 8.43
CA GLY A 78 -11.11 9.94 9.79
C GLY A 78 -11.28 8.42 9.88
N ILE A 79 -12.27 7.85 9.17
CA ILE A 79 -12.50 6.41 9.10
C ILE A 79 -11.31 5.68 8.47
N LEU A 80 -10.84 6.15 7.30
CA LEU A 80 -9.76 5.50 6.58
C LEU A 80 -8.41 5.58 7.33
N GLU A 81 -8.12 6.70 7.99
CA GLU A 81 -6.93 6.87 8.82
C GLU A 81 -7.00 6.01 10.10
N ALA A 82 -8.18 5.80 10.67
CA ALA A 82 -8.36 4.87 11.80
C ALA A 82 -8.11 3.41 11.40
N GLU A 83 -8.39 3.05 10.14
CA GLU A 83 -8.17 1.72 9.57
C GLU A 83 -6.78 1.54 8.91
N LYS A 84 -5.85 2.48 9.08
CA LYS A 84 -4.53 2.48 8.41
C LYS A 84 -3.74 1.19 8.61
N ASP A 85 -3.91 0.51 9.73
CA ASP A 85 -3.21 -0.73 10.05
C ASP A 85 -3.98 -1.99 9.62
N ALA A 86 -5.20 -1.83 9.06
CA ALA A 86 -6.01 -2.93 8.53
C ALA A 86 -5.61 -3.30 7.09
N SER A 87 -4.31 -3.35 6.81
CA SER A 87 -3.78 -3.83 5.54
C SER A 87 -2.41 -4.48 5.71
N SER A 88 -2.10 -5.43 4.84
CA SER A 88 -0.77 -6.04 4.71
C SER A 88 -0.45 -6.23 3.24
N ILE A 89 0.80 -6.00 2.87
CA ILE A 89 1.34 -6.36 1.57
C ILE A 89 2.57 -7.24 1.81
N TYR A 90 2.63 -8.37 1.14
CA TYR A 90 3.80 -9.26 1.13
C TYR A 90 4.39 -9.29 -0.26
N ILE A 91 5.72 -9.15 -0.37
CA ILE A 91 6.42 -9.00 -1.64
C ILE A 91 7.61 -9.94 -1.67
N ALA A 92 7.65 -10.85 -2.65
CA ALA A 92 8.85 -11.61 -2.97
C ALA A 92 9.62 -10.90 -4.09
N VAL A 93 10.89 -10.60 -3.87
CA VAL A 93 11.73 -9.92 -4.87
C VAL A 93 12.90 -10.77 -5.29
N ASN A 94 13.35 -10.61 -6.53
CA ASN A 94 14.53 -11.29 -7.05
C ASN A 94 15.82 -10.70 -6.47
N THR A 95 15.86 -9.38 -6.24
CA THR A 95 16.98 -8.64 -5.68
C THR A 95 16.50 -7.47 -4.84
N LEU A 96 17.26 -7.13 -3.82
CA LEU A 96 17.06 -5.94 -2.99
C LEU A 96 17.90 -4.74 -3.44
N GLU A 97 18.72 -4.89 -4.46
CA GLU A 97 19.70 -3.87 -4.87
C GLU A 97 19.05 -2.52 -5.11
N TYR A 98 17.98 -2.48 -5.89
CA TYR A 98 17.28 -1.23 -6.22
C TYR A 98 16.57 -0.62 -5.01
N LEU A 99 15.99 -1.45 -4.15
CA LEU A 99 15.33 -0.99 -2.93
C LEU A 99 16.33 -0.42 -1.93
N LYS A 100 17.51 -1.02 -1.81
CA LYS A 100 18.62 -0.49 -1.01
C LYS A 100 19.12 0.85 -1.56
N LYS A 101 19.40 0.92 -2.85
CA LYS A 101 19.85 2.16 -3.51
C LYS A 101 18.85 3.30 -3.37
N SER A 102 17.56 2.99 -3.39
CA SER A 102 16.50 4.00 -3.25
C SER A 102 16.23 4.43 -1.79
N GLY A 103 16.76 3.70 -0.80
CA GLY A 103 16.53 3.97 0.62
C GLY A 103 15.09 3.73 1.11
N ARG A 104 14.27 2.96 0.35
CA ARG A 104 12.85 2.68 0.70
C ARG A 104 12.65 1.41 1.51
N VAL A 105 13.70 0.70 1.82
CA VAL A 105 13.67 -0.50 2.67
C VAL A 105 14.33 -0.21 4.02
N THR A 106 13.76 -0.75 5.10
CA THR A 106 14.36 -0.62 6.43
C THR A 106 15.77 -1.23 6.50
N ALA A 107 16.56 -0.88 7.51
CA ALA A 107 17.89 -1.47 7.72
C ALA A 107 17.81 -3.00 7.87
N ALA A 108 16.79 -3.53 8.54
CA ALA A 108 16.54 -4.96 8.68
C ALA A 108 16.25 -5.63 7.32
N GLY A 109 15.39 -5.00 6.50
CA GLY A 109 15.12 -5.46 5.13
C GLY A 109 16.37 -5.40 4.25
N ALA A 110 17.15 -4.33 4.35
CA ALA A 110 18.40 -4.17 3.60
C ALA A 110 19.45 -5.23 3.95
N ALA A 111 19.54 -5.65 5.22
CA ALA A 111 20.47 -6.70 5.67
C ALA A 111 20.16 -8.10 5.10
N MET A 112 18.97 -8.29 4.51
CA MET A 112 18.61 -9.57 3.87
C MET A 112 19.36 -9.84 2.56
N ALA A 113 20.02 -8.85 1.97
CA ALA A 113 20.59 -8.91 0.62
C ALA A 113 21.89 -9.71 0.46
N ALA A 114 22.51 -10.20 1.55
CA ALA A 114 23.92 -10.61 1.54
C ALA A 114 24.18 -12.09 1.20
N VAL A 115 23.17 -12.91 0.88
CA VAL A 115 23.37 -14.36 0.71
C VAL A 115 22.89 -14.83 -0.66
N LEU A 116 23.79 -15.54 -1.36
CA LEU A 116 23.52 -16.14 -2.68
C LEU A 116 22.33 -17.14 -2.61
N HIS A 117 21.48 -17.14 -3.62
CA HIS A 117 20.27 -17.99 -3.73
C HIS A 117 19.16 -17.73 -2.68
N ILE A 118 19.30 -16.73 -1.81
CA ILE A 118 18.20 -16.33 -0.93
C ILE A 118 17.28 -15.36 -1.66
N LYS A 119 15.98 -15.63 -1.56
CA LYS A 119 14.91 -14.71 -2.01
C LYS A 119 14.33 -14.04 -0.78
N PRO A 120 14.46 -12.70 -0.67
CA PRO A 120 13.85 -11.98 0.43
C PRO A 120 12.34 -11.88 0.19
N VAL A 121 11.59 -12.15 1.25
CA VAL A 121 10.19 -11.78 1.36
C VAL A 121 10.11 -10.57 2.27
N LEU A 122 9.52 -9.53 1.77
CA LEU A 122 9.32 -8.26 2.45
C LEU A 122 7.83 -8.09 2.80
N GLN A 123 7.55 -7.21 3.75
CA GLN A 123 6.19 -6.82 4.12
C GLN A 123 6.05 -5.31 4.15
N ILE A 124 4.84 -4.82 3.90
CA ILE A 124 4.43 -3.46 4.24
C ILE A 124 3.27 -3.57 5.23
N GLN A 125 3.55 -3.16 6.45
CA GLN A 125 2.60 -3.00 7.54
C GLN A 125 2.96 -1.69 8.25
N GLY A 126 1.98 -0.84 8.52
CA GLY A 126 2.26 0.47 9.08
C GLY A 126 3.06 1.40 8.15
N GLY A 127 2.94 1.23 6.83
CA GLY A 127 3.46 2.15 5.83
C GLY A 127 4.93 2.03 5.46
N LYS A 128 5.69 1.09 6.03
CA LYS A 128 7.13 0.89 5.74
C LYS A 128 7.37 -0.46 5.09
N LEU A 129 8.36 -0.51 4.18
CA LEU A 129 8.83 -1.76 3.58
C LEU A 129 9.91 -2.38 4.46
N ASP A 130 9.59 -3.50 5.07
CA ASP A 130 10.43 -4.17 6.06
C ASP A 130 10.69 -5.64 5.72
N ALA A 131 11.63 -6.25 6.45
CA ALA A 131 11.94 -7.67 6.35
C ALA A 131 10.79 -8.51 6.90
N TYR A 132 10.37 -9.53 6.16
CA TYR A 132 9.48 -10.56 6.66
C TYR A 132 10.21 -11.90 6.85
N LYS A 133 10.74 -12.47 5.77
CA LYS A 133 11.39 -13.79 5.81
C LYS A 133 12.45 -13.94 4.72
N LYS A 134 13.52 -14.70 5.03
CA LYS A 134 14.51 -15.16 4.05
C LYS A 134 14.19 -16.58 3.66
N VAL A 135 14.10 -16.88 2.36
CA VAL A 135 13.80 -18.22 1.85
C VAL A 135 14.69 -18.59 0.68
N ARG A 136 14.83 -19.90 0.41
CA ARG A 136 15.61 -20.39 -0.73
C ARG A 136 14.70 -20.60 -1.94
N GLY A 137 14.98 -19.88 -3.01
CA GLY A 137 14.26 -20.00 -4.28
C GLY A 137 12.85 -19.37 -4.28
N MET A 138 12.35 -19.12 -5.48
CA MET A 138 11.10 -18.39 -5.68
C MET A 138 9.85 -19.22 -5.32
N LEU A 139 9.93 -20.55 -5.46
CA LEU A 139 8.82 -21.43 -5.06
C LEU A 139 8.53 -21.33 -3.55
N GLN A 140 9.61 -21.37 -2.73
CA GLN A 140 9.45 -21.20 -1.29
C GLN A 140 9.03 -19.77 -0.91
N ALA A 141 9.47 -18.76 -1.66
CA ALA A 141 9.01 -17.39 -1.45
C ALA A 141 7.50 -17.27 -1.68
N LYS A 142 6.98 -17.85 -2.78
CA LYS A 142 5.57 -17.89 -3.08
C LYS A 142 4.74 -18.58 -1.97
N LYS A 143 5.18 -19.77 -1.54
CA LYS A 143 4.53 -20.46 -0.40
C LYS A 143 4.48 -19.56 0.84
N THR A 144 5.60 -18.88 1.13
CA THR A 144 5.69 -17.97 2.28
C THR A 144 4.71 -16.79 2.17
N LEU A 145 4.51 -16.23 0.98
CA LEU A 145 3.51 -15.18 0.76
C LEU A 145 2.09 -15.67 1.09
N LEU A 146 1.72 -16.85 0.57
CA LEU A 146 0.39 -17.44 0.81
C LEU A 146 0.18 -17.80 2.28
N ASP A 147 1.18 -18.38 2.94
CA ASP A 147 1.12 -18.72 4.36
C ASP A 147 0.98 -17.46 5.23
N ALA A 148 1.71 -16.38 4.91
CA ALA A 148 1.60 -15.11 5.61
C ALA A 148 0.21 -14.49 5.45
N LEU A 149 -0.33 -14.52 4.23
CA LEU A 149 -1.68 -14.03 3.97
C LEU A 149 -2.74 -14.82 4.75
N ARG A 150 -2.68 -16.16 4.71
CA ARG A 150 -3.59 -17.03 5.48
C ARG A 150 -3.50 -16.76 6.97
N HIS A 151 -2.29 -16.58 7.49
CA HIS A 151 -2.06 -16.24 8.88
C HIS A 151 -2.71 -14.90 9.25
N ASP A 152 -2.51 -13.85 8.48
CA ASP A 152 -3.12 -12.54 8.72
C ASP A 152 -4.65 -12.61 8.69
N LEU A 153 -5.23 -13.31 7.71
CA LEU A 153 -6.68 -13.49 7.62
C LEU A 153 -7.26 -14.24 8.83
N ALA A 154 -6.52 -15.22 9.36
CA ALA A 154 -6.94 -16.00 10.53
C ALA A 154 -6.71 -15.28 11.86
N THR A 155 -5.86 -14.25 11.92
CA THR A 155 -5.43 -13.59 13.16
C THR A 155 -5.74 -12.10 13.15
N ARG A 156 -4.89 -11.28 12.50
CA ARG A 156 -4.99 -9.81 12.50
C ARG A 156 -6.30 -9.29 11.91
N PHE A 157 -6.82 -9.99 10.91
CA PHE A 157 -8.04 -9.62 10.20
C PHE A 157 -9.20 -10.59 10.44
N ALA A 158 -9.11 -11.41 11.51
CA ALA A 158 -10.16 -12.36 11.87
C ALA A 158 -11.50 -11.63 12.08
N GLY A 159 -12.53 -12.09 11.37
CA GLY A 159 -13.86 -11.48 11.42
C GLY A 159 -14.03 -10.22 10.57
N MET A 160 -12.97 -9.70 9.95
CA MET A 160 -13.05 -8.55 9.04
C MET A 160 -13.35 -9.00 7.60
N LYS A 161 -14.11 -8.17 6.87
CA LYS A 161 -14.31 -8.37 5.43
C LYS A 161 -13.12 -7.79 4.68
N MET A 162 -12.24 -8.66 4.19
CA MET A 162 -11.01 -8.26 3.50
C MET A 162 -11.10 -8.45 1.99
N ALA A 163 -10.49 -7.53 1.24
CA ALA A 163 -10.22 -7.72 -0.18
C ALA A 163 -8.77 -8.23 -0.35
N VAL A 164 -8.62 -9.32 -1.10
CA VAL A 164 -7.33 -9.95 -1.37
C VAL A 164 -6.93 -9.73 -2.83
N PHE A 165 -5.71 -9.29 -3.05
CA PHE A 165 -5.15 -9.03 -4.38
C PHE A 165 -3.84 -9.79 -4.54
N SER A 166 -3.62 -10.34 -5.73
CA SER A 166 -2.32 -10.86 -6.14
C SER A 166 -1.83 -10.12 -7.37
N GLY A 167 -0.54 -9.86 -7.42
CA GLY A 167 0.10 -9.17 -8.53
C GLY A 167 1.45 -9.77 -8.85
N TYR A 168 1.82 -9.71 -10.12
CA TYR A 168 3.13 -10.10 -10.61
C TYR A 168 3.70 -8.95 -11.45
N SER A 169 4.97 -8.63 -11.21
CA SER A 169 5.71 -7.67 -12.04
C SER A 169 6.97 -8.36 -12.55
N GLY A 170 6.99 -8.70 -13.83
CA GLY A 170 8.09 -9.39 -14.49
C GLY A 170 7.84 -9.56 -15.98
N ALA A 171 8.83 -10.11 -16.69
CA ALA A 171 8.79 -10.26 -18.14
C ALA A 171 7.99 -11.49 -18.62
N ASP A 172 7.61 -12.39 -17.72
CA ASP A 172 6.89 -13.61 -18.05
C ASP A 172 5.41 -13.52 -17.66
N PRO A 173 4.50 -13.23 -18.63
CA PRO A 173 3.07 -13.08 -18.35
C PRO A 173 2.39 -14.40 -17.96
N ASP A 174 2.91 -15.55 -18.38
CA ASP A 174 2.30 -16.85 -18.07
C ASP A 174 2.58 -17.25 -16.62
N LEU A 175 3.76 -16.93 -16.12
CA LEU A 175 4.09 -17.05 -14.70
C LEU A 175 3.16 -16.15 -13.86
N GLY A 176 2.90 -14.95 -14.30
CA GLY A 176 1.97 -14.02 -13.64
C GLY A 176 0.55 -14.60 -13.53
N LYS A 177 0.02 -15.14 -14.62
CA LYS A 177 -1.30 -15.79 -14.65
C LYS A 177 -1.36 -17.05 -13.78
N ALA A 178 -0.29 -17.84 -13.74
CA ALA A 178 -0.19 -19.01 -12.86
C ALA A 178 -0.26 -18.61 -11.38
N TRP A 179 0.47 -17.58 -10.99
CA TRP A 179 0.45 -17.06 -9.63
C TRP A 179 -0.91 -16.51 -9.21
N GLN A 180 -1.59 -15.81 -10.13
CA GLN A 180 -2.92 -15.26 -9.88
C GLN A 180 -3.94 -16.38 -9.61
N ARG A 181 -3.94 -17.44 -10.42
CA ARG A 181 -4.84 -18.61 -10.25
C ARG A 181 -4.64 -19.31 -8.90
N GLU A 182 -3.39 -19.49 -8.48
CA GLU A 182 -3.09 -20.12 -7.19
C GLU A 182 -3.40 -19.22 -5.98
N GLY A 183 -3.37 -17.90 -6.13
CA GLY A 183 -3.75 -16.96 -5.09
C GLY A 183 -5.27 -16.84 -4.90
N GLN A 184 -6.06 -17.33 -5.85
CA GLN A 184 -7.53 -17.35 -5.79
C GLN A 184 -8.09 -18.66 -5.21
N ALA A 185 -7.27 -19.69 -5.09
CA ALA A 185 -7.63 -20.99 -4.50
C ALA A 185 -7.43 -20.99 -2.98
#